data_76d8e35b1501437fc8c3a9324e780d40
#
_entry.id   76d8e35b1501437fc8c3a9324e780d40
#
_cell.length_a   1.000
_cell.length_b   1.000
_cell.length_c   1.000
_cell.angle_alpha   90.00
_cell.angle_beta   90.00
_cell.angle_gamma   90.00
#
_symmetry.space_group_name_H-M   'P 1'
#
loop_
_entity.id
_entity.type
_entity.pdbx_description
1 polymer ?
#
loop_
_entity_poly.entity_id
_entity_poly.type
_entity_poly.pdbx_seq_one_letter_code
_entity_poly.pdbx_strand_id
1 'polypeptide(L)'
;MAKVIVADENEGRRGLLANTLEREGFEITRAGTLRQAEGTALAIMPEVVLIDSEWKNGDAIDASQRLMSDPEFAFKCRIVILSRNTSKEYLVGAAQAGVAEVMGKPIDMTALVDQLHRHTRKQFVPPPAEVNTG
;
A
#
# COMPACT_ATOMS: atom_id res chain seq x y z
N MET A 1 7.66 9.14 -11.75
CA MET A 1 7.76 7.82 -11.12
C MET A 1 6.72 7.72 -10.02
N ALA A 2 6.13 6.57 -9.89
CA ALA A 2 5.15 6.36 -8.82
C ALA A 2 5.83 6.33 -7.47
N LYS A 3 5.23 6.99 -6.50
CA LYS A 3 5.75 7.06 -5.13
C LYS A 3 5.11 5.98 -4.29
N VAL A 4 5.95 5.21 -3.62
CA VAL A 4 5.51 4.11 -2.76
C VAL A 4 6.24 4.20 -1.43
N ILE A 5 5.50 4.08 -0.32
CA ILE A 5 6.11 3.94 0.99
C ILE A 5 6.24 2.45 1.28
N VAL A 6 7.43 2.03 1.70
CA VAL A 6 7.67 0.68 2.18
C VAL A 6 7.81 0.74 3.70
N ALA A 7 6.81 0.21 4.39
CA ALA A 7 6.75 0.21 5.85
C ALA A 7 6.94 -1.21 6.39
N ASP A 8 8.05 -1.44 7.06
CA ASP A 8 8.38 -2.72 7.67
C ASP A 8 9.27 -2.46 8.88
N GLU A 9 8.96 -3.09 10.00
CA GLU A 9 9.74 -2.95 11.20
C GLU A 9 11.14 -3.55 11.04
N ASN A 10 11.27 -4.60 10.27
CA ASN A 10 12.54 -5.28 10.06
C ASN A 10 13.37 -4.54 9.02
N GLU A 11 14.53 -4.06 9.45
CA GLU A 11 15.40 -3.25 8.60
C GLU A 11 15.88 -4.01 7.36
N GLY A 12 16.25 -5.28 7.52
CA GLY A 12 16.74 -6.09 6.40
C GLY A 12 15.67 -6.31 5.33
N ARG A 13 14.46 -6.70 5.75
CA ARG A 13 13.36 -6.88 4.81
C ARG A 13 12.98 -5.55 4.15
N ARG A 14 12.91 -4.48 4.96
CA ARG A 14 12.59 -3.14 4.46
C ARG A 14 13.58 -2.72 3.38
N GLY A 15 14.87 -2.88 3.64
CA GLY A 15 15.91 -2.50 2.69
C GLY A 15 15.89 -3.34 1.43
N LEU A 16 15.73 -4.66 1.57
CA LEU A 16 15.69 -5.55 0.41
C LEU A 16 14.49 -5.22 -0.49
N LEU A 17 13.34 -5.04 0.11
CA LEU A 17 12.12 -4.73 -0.63
C LEU A 17 12.23 -3.35 -1.30
N ALA A 18 12.68 -2.35 -0.56
CA ALA A 18 12.85 -1.00 -1.09
C ALA A 18 13.83 -0.98 -2.27
N ASN A 19 14.99 -1.63 -2.12
CA ASN A 19 16.00 -1.67 -3.17
C ASN A 19 15.47 -2.37 -4.43
N THR A 20 14.74 -3.46 -4.24
CA THR A 20 14.17 -4.20 -5.38
C THR A 20 13.16 -3.33 -6.13
N LEU A 21 12.28 -2.66 -5.39
CA LEU A 21 11.25 -1.82 -6.02
C LEU A 21 11.84 -0.58 -6.67
N GLU A 22 12.90 -0.02 -6.11
CA GLU A 22 13.61 1.10 -6.75
C GLU A 22 14.17 0.69 -8.12
N ARG A 23 14.72 -0.53 -8.19
CA ARG A 23 15.21 -1.04 -9.47
C ARG A 23 14.10 -1.26 -10.50
N GLU A 24 12.87 -1.46 -10.01
CA GLU A 24 11.71 -1.60 -10.88
C GLU A 24 11.08 -0.26 -11.26
N GLY A 25 11.68 0.85 -10.85
CA GLY A 25 11.26 2.17 -11.28
C GLY A 25 10.35 2.92 -10.32
N PHE A 26 10.15 2.40 -9.11
CA PHE A 26 9.35 3.11 -8.11
C PHE A 26 10.22 4.07 -7.30
N GLU A 27 9.64 5.18 -6.91
CA GLU A 27 10.29 6.12 -6.00
C GLU A 27 9.88 5.72 -4.58
N ILE A 28 10.84 5.21 -3.80
CA ILE A 28 10.55 4.58 -2.52
C ILE A 28 10.94 5.48 -1.34
N THR A 29 10.00 5.60 -0.40
CA THR A 29 10.28 6.16 0.92
C THR A 29 10.13 5.04 1.93
N ARG A 30 11.08 4.92 2.86
CA ARG A 30 11.14 3.82 3.83
C ARG A 30 10.62 4.29 5.18
N ALA A 31 9.88 3.42 5.86
CA ALA A 31 9.37 3.71 7.19
C ALA A 31 9.57 2.49 8.08
N GLY A 32 10.21 2.68 9.22
CA GLY A 32 10.53 1.60 10.17
C GLY A 32 9.55 1.48 11.33
N THR A 33 8.59 2.40 11.44
CA THR A 33 7.53 2.34 12.44
C THR A 33 6.21 2.71 11.78
N LEU A 34 5.10 2.25 12.37
CA LEU A 34 3.78 2.61 11.85
C LEU A 34 3.54 4.12 11.97
N ARG A 35 4.00 4.72 13.05
CA ARG A 35 3.86 6.17 13.24
C ARG A 35 4.57 6.94 12.13
N GLN A 36 5.78 6.53 11.79
CA GLN A 36 6.53 7.13 10.71
C GLN A 36 5.81 6.94 9.38
N ALA A 37 5.31 5.72 9.13
CA ALA A 37 4.59 5.43 7.90
C ALA A 37 3.34 6.30 7.76
N GLU A 38 2.56 6.44 8.84
CA GLU A 38 1.34 7.25 8.81
C GLU A 38 1.67 8.74 8.58
N GLY A 39 2.62 9.27 9.33
CA GLY A 39 3.00 10.68 9.20
C GLY A 39 3.54 11.00 7.81
N THR A 40 4.40 10.15 7.29
CA THR A 40 4.96 10.34 5.96
C THR A 40 3.89 10.22 4.89
N ALA A 41 3.00 9.23 5.02
CA ALA A 41 1.92 9.04 4.06
C ALA A 41 1.01 10.27 3.95
N LEU A 42 0.66 10.86 5.09
CA LEU A 42 -0.17 12.06 5.10
C LEU A 42 0.58 13.28 4.55
N ALA A 43 1.91 13.30 4.70
CA ALA A 43 2.71 14.42 4.22
C ALA A 43 2.94 14.37 2.72
N ILE A 44 3.24 13.19 2.16
CA ILE A 44 3.62 13.10 0.75
C ILE A 44 2.53 12.53 -0.18
N MET A 45 1.47 11.97 0.38
CA MET A 45 0.37 11.38 -0.39
C MET A 45 0.89 10.46 -1.51
N PRO A 46 1.51 9.32 -1.15
CA PRO A 46 2.06 8.41 -2.16
C PRO A 46 0.93 7.71 -2.93
N GLU A 47 1.26 7.11 -4.05
CA GLU A 47 0.27 6.30 -4.76
C GLU A 47 -0.07 5.04 -3.97
N VAL A 48 0.93 4.41 -3.33
CA VAL A 48 0.71 3.22 -2.51
C VAL A 48 1.50 3.29 -1.22
N VAL A 49 0.87 2.87 -0.12
CA VAL A 49 1.59 2.56 1.12
C VAL A 49 1.60 1.04 1.23
N LEU A 50 2.80 0.46 1.17
CA LEU A 50 3.00 -0.97 1.27
C LEU A 50 3.42 -1.26 2.70
N ILE A 51 2.54 -1.92 3.47
CA ILE A 51 2.71 -2.11 4.91
C ILE A 51 2.84 -3.59 5.23
N ASP A 52 3.92 -3.95 5.93
CA ASP A 52 4.02 -5.28 6.51
C ASP A 52 2.96 -5.44 7.61
N SER A 53 2.43 -6.64 7.79
CA SER A 53 1.40 -6.87 8.80
C SER A 53 1.96 -7.07 10.21
N GLU A 54 3.25 -7.38 10.34
CA GLU A 54 3.82 -7.77 11.62
C GLU A 54 4.57 -6.63 12.29
N TRP A 55 4.03 -6.14 13.39
CA TRP A 55 4.61 -5.06 14.16
C TRP A 55 4.58 -5.43 15.64
N LYS A 56 5.66 -5.09 16.37
CA LYS A 56 5.69 -5.30 17.82
C LYS A 56 4.73 -4.36 18.54
N ASN A 57 4.67 -3.13 18.05
CA ASN A 57 3.82 -2.12 18.66
C ASN A 57 2.87 -1.59 17.56
N GLY A 58 1.61 -1.93 17.70
CA GLY A 58 0.60 -1.46 16.77
C GLY A 58 0.13 -2.54 15.80
N ASP A 59 -0.78 -2.16 14.94
CA ASP A 59 -1.48 -3.06 14.05
C ASP A 59 -1.63 -2.40 12.68
N ALA A 60 -1.28 -3.11 11.64
CA ALA A 60 -1.33 -2.57 10.28
C ALA A 60 -2.75 -2.21 9.83
N ILE A 61 -3.74 -2.99 10.26
CA ILE A 61 -5.14 -2.70 9.91
C ILE A 61 -5.60 -1.43 10.61
N ASP A 62 -5.25 -1.25 11.89
CA ASP A 62 -5.60 -0.04 12.63
C ASP A 62 -4.94 1.19 12.00
N ALA A 63 -3.67 1.09 11.63
CA ALA A 63 -2.97 2.17 10.94
C ALA A 63 -3.64 2.51 9.61
N SER A 64 -4.05 1.48 8.87
CA SER A 64 -4.75 1.66 7.60
C SER A 64 -6.08 2.38 7.80
N GLN A 65 -6.82 2.01 8.85
CA GLN A 65 -8.08 2.65 9.15
C GLN A 65 -7.89 4.14 9.47
N ARG A 66 -6.85 4.47 10.24
CA ARG A 66 -6.54 5.86 10.54
C ARG A 66 -6.19 6.66 9.27
N LEU A 67 -5.37 6.08 8.40
CA LEU A 67 -5.02 6.73 7.13
C LEU A 67 -6.26 6.93 6.25
N MET A 68 -7.08 5.90 6.13
CA MET A 68 -8.27 5.96 5.28
C MET A 68 -9.34 6.88 5.84
N SER A 69 -9.25 7.28 7.11
CA SER A 69 -10.17 8.26 7.68
C SER A 69 -9.84 9.68 7.23
N ASP A 70 -8.67 9.92 6.65
CA ASP A 70 -8.33 11.21 6.04
C ASP A 70 -8.90 11.20 4.60
N PRO A 71 -9.82 12.11 4.27
CA PRO A 71 -10.49 12.07 2.96
C PRO A 71 -9.55 12.26 1.78
N GLU A 72 -8.52 13.08 1.92
CA GLU A 72 -7.58 13.30 0.84
C GLU A 72 -6.75 12.04 0.60
N PHE A 73 -6.28 11.40 1.67
CA PHE A 73 -5.54 10.15 1.55
C PHE A 73 -6.41 9.06 0.92
N ALA A 74 -7.64 8.92 1.39
CA ALA A 74 -8.55 7.90 0.87
C ALA A 74 -8.84 8.08 -0.63
N PHE A 75 -8.85 9.32 -1.08
CA PHE A 75 -9.09 9.62 -2.48
C PHE A 75 -7.86 9.37 -3.35
N LYS A 76 -6.67 9.71 -2.85
CA LYS A 76 -5.45 9.72 -3.66
C LYS A 76 -4.59 8.46 -3.53
N CYS A 77 -4.68 7.77 -2.42
CA CYS A 77 -3.71 6.74 -2.06
C CYS A 77 -4.34 5.38 -1.88
N ARG A 78 -3.54 4.34 -2.00
CA ARG A 78 -3.98 2.97 -1.78
C ARG A 78 -3.07 2.29 -0.79
N ILE A 79 -3.61 1.35 -0.03
CA ILE A 79 -2.84 0.58 0.94
C ILE A 79 -2.80 -0.88 0.50
N VAL A 80 -1.62 -1.45 0.49
CA VAL A 80 -1.39 -2.88 0.25
C VAL A 80 -0.70 -3.44 1.47
N ILE A 81 -1.24 -4.50 2.07
CA ILE A 81 -0.64 -5.16 3.22
C ILE A 81 0.00 -6.47 2.79
N LEU A 82 1.22 -6.72 3.28
CA LEU A 82 1.91 -8.00 3.09
C LEU A 82 1.77 -8.80 4.38
N SER A 83 1.18 -10.01 4.32
CA SER A 83 0.81 -10.75 5.52
C SER A 83 0.95 -12.25 5.37
N ARG A 84 1.39 -12.93 6.45
CA ARG A 84 1.30 -14.37 6.53
C ARG A 84 -0.13 -14.81 6.83
N ASN A 85 -0.89 -13.95 7.49
CA ASN A 85 -2.28 -14.23 7.80
C ASN A 85 -3.14 -13.81 6.62
N THR A 86 -3.70 -14.79 5.92
CA THR A 86 -4.62 -14.57 4.81
C THR A 86 -5.96 -15.22 5.10
N SER A 87 -6.30 -15.37 6.37
CA SER A 87 -7.60 -15.90 6.76
C SER A 87 -8.72 -15.00 6.28
N LYS A 88 -9.90 -15.58 6.12
CA LYS A 88 -11.07 -14.81 5.70
C LYS A 88 -11.32 -13.65 6.65
N GLU A 89 -11.17 -13.87 7.96
CA GLU A 89 -11.35 -12.82 8.96
C GLU A 89 -10.37 -11.67 8.75
N TYR A 90 -9.11 -11.98 8.51
CA TYR A 90 -8.11 -10.96 8.29
C TYR A 90 -8.40 -10.15 7.02
N LEU A 91 -8.75 -10.85 5.93
CA LEU A 91 -9.05 -10.19 4.65
C LEU A 91 -10.28 -9.29 4.78
N VAL A 92 -11.30 -9.75 5.48
CA VAL A 92 -12.51 -8.94 5.71
C VAL A 92 -12.17 -7.70 6.55
N GLY A 93 -11.40 -7.88 7.63
CA GLY A 93 -10.99 -6.76 8.48
C GLY A 93 -10.18 -5.72 7.72
N ALA A 94 -9.26 -6.18 6.86
CA ALA A 94 -8.46 -5.29 6.02
C ALA A 94 -9.35 -4.52 5.04
N ALA A 95 -10.26 -5.21 4.38
CA ALA A 95 -11.17 -4.57 3.42
C ALA A 95 -12.05 -3.53 4.11
N GLN A 96 -12.55 -3.83 5.31
CA GLN A 96 -13.37 -2.90 6.07
C GLN A 96 -12.58 -1.66 6.49
N ALA A 97 -11.27 -1.80 6.69
CA ALA A 97 -10.40 -0.68 7.01
C ALA A 97 -9.98 0.13 5.77
N GLY A 98 -10.40 -0.28 4.59
CA GLY A 98 -10.11 0.44 3.35
C GLY A 98 -8.83 -0.02 2.65
N VAL A 99 -8.24 -1.14 3.07
CA VAL A 99 -7.04 -1.70 2.42
C VAL A 99 -7.43 -2.19 1.03
N ALA A 100 -6.65 -1.82 0.04
CA ALA A 100 -6.94 -2.18 -1.35
C ALA A 100 -6.64 -3.64 -1.64
N GLU A 101 -5.59 -4.17 -1.01
CA GLU A 101 -5.19 -5.56 -1.25
C GLU A 101 -4.35 -6.10 -0.10
N VAL A 102 -4.51 -7.39 0.20
CA VAL A 102 -3.61 -8.12 1.11
C VAL A 102 -2.91 -9.17 0.27
N MET A 103 -1.59 -9.16 0.26
CA MET A 103 -0.81 -10.17 -0.44
C MET A 103 -0.18 -11.13 0.56
N GLY A 104 -0.34 -12.41 0.31
CA GLY A 104 0.17 -13.43 1.22
C GLY A 104 1.68 -13.63 1.12
N LYS A 105 2.31 -13.90 2.27
CA LYS A 105 3.71 -14.28 2.32
C LYS A 105 3.86 -15.80 2.20
N PRO A 106 4.94 -16.30 1.60
CA PRO A 106 6.09 -15.57 1.05
C PRO A 106 5.73 -14.80 -0.19
N ILE A 107 6.34 -13.63 -0.35
CA ILE A 107 6.00 -12.72 -1.43
C ILE A 107 6.67 -13.17 -2.73
N ASP A 108 5.86 -13.31 -3.77
CA ASP A 108 6.36 -13.44 -5.13
C ASP A 108 6.63 -12.02 -5.65
N MET A 109 7.89 -11.69 -5.86
CA MET A 109 8.27 -10.34 -6.25
C MET A 109 7.69 -9.92 -7.60
N THR A 110 7.58 -10.85 -8.54
CA THR A 110 6.97 -10.54 -9.84
C THR A 110 5.50 -10.16 -9.65
N ALA A 111 4.78 -10.94 -8.85
CA ALA A 111 3.38 -10.64 -8.55
C ALA A 111 3.24 -9.30 -7.82
N LEU A 112 4.13 -9.01 -6.87
CA LEU A 112 4.10 -7.74 -6.14
C LEU A 112 4.31 -6.56 -7.08
N VAL A 113 5.32 -6.63 -7.93
CA VAL A 113 5.61 -5.55 -8.90
C VAL A 113 4.41 -5.34 -9.82
N ASP A 114 3.82 -6.42 -10.32
CA ASP A 114 2.65 -6.32 -11.19
C ASP A 114 1.47 -5.65 -10.47
N GLN A 115 1.22 -6.02 -9.21
CA GLN A 115 0.14 -5.41 -8.45
C GLN A 115 0.42 -3.94 -8.14
N LEU A 116 1.66 -3.60 -7.81
CA LEU A 116 2.02 -2.20 -7.58
C LEU A 116 1.84 -1.37 -8.85
N HIS A 117 2.19 -1.91 -10.01
CA HIS A 117 1.92 -1.22 -11.26
C HIS A 117 0.43 -0.98 -11.47
N ARG A 118 -0.41 -1.94 -11.13
CA ARG A 118 -1.87 -1.77 -11.25
C ARG A 118 -2.38 -0.70 -10.30
N HIS A 119 -1.88 -0.68 -9.05
CA HIS A 119 -2.33 0.29 -8.05
C HIS A 119 -1.78 1.70 -8.29
N THR A 120 -0.67 1.83 -9.00
CA THR A 120 -0.06 3.12 -9.28
C THR A 120 -0.36 3.65 -10.68
N ARG A 121 -0.95 2.80 -11.54
CA ARG A 121 -1.31 3.26 -12.87
C ARG A 121 -2.37 4.34 -12.72
N LYS A 122 -2.12 5.48 -13.32
CA LYS A 122 -3.15 6.47 -13.42
C LYS A 122 -4.29 5.85 -14.18
N GLN A 123 -5.40 5.68 -13.48
CA GLN A 123 -6.54 5.10 -14.14
C GLN A 123 -7.07 6.08 -15.14
N PHE A 124 -7.03 5.69 -16.38
CA PHE A 124 -7.80 6.38 -17.37
C PHE A 124 -9.25 6.04 -17.04
N VAL A 125 -9.96 7.05 -16.61
CA VAL A 125 -11.39 6.92 -16.41
C VAL A 125 -12.01 7.48 -17.67
N PRO A 126 -12.60 6.65 -18.53
CA PRO A 126 -13.25 7.17 -19.72
C PRO A 126 -14.33 8.16 -19.30
N PRO A 127 -14.51 9.23 -20.05
CA PRO A 127 -15.57 10.16 -19.74
C PRO A 127 -16.91 9.44 -19.72
N PRO A 128 -17.75 9.75 -18.74
CA PRO A 128 -19.02 9.05 -18.64
C PRO A 128 -19.84 9.14 -19.87
N ALA A 129 -19.55 10.05 -20.59
CA ALA A 129 -20.34 10.26 -21.71
C ALA A 129 -20.20 9.44 -22.78
N GLU A 130 -19.28 8.81 -22.69
CA GLU A 130 -19.18 8.05 -23.67
C GLU A 130 -20.28 7.44 -23.78
N VAL A 131 -20.65 7.84 -23.01
CA VAL A 131 -21.52 7.61 -22.96
C VAL A 131 -22.38 7.98 -23.92
N ASN A 132 -22.29 8.35 -24.17
CA ASN A 132 -22.86 8.44 -24.89
C ASN A 132 -22.95 8.55 -25.78
N THR A 133 -22.56 8.53 -25.71
CA THR A 133 -22.61 8.64 -26.50
C THR A 133 -23.30 8.46 -27.26
N GLY A 134 -23.51 8.59 -27.28
CA GLY A 134 -24.07 8.47 -28.17
C GLY A 134 -24.60 8.64 -28.55
#